data_3466cf5a6860c602100def7c42be7988
#
_entry.id   3466cf5a6860c602100def7c42be7988
#
_cell.length_a   1.000
_cell.length_b   1.000
_cell.length_c   1.000
_cell.angle_alpha   90.00
_cell.angle_beta   90.00
_cell.angle_gamma   90.00
#
_symmetry.space_group_name_H-M   'P 1'
#
loop_
_entity.id
_entity.type
_entity.pdbx_description
1 polymer ?
#
loop_
_entity_poly.entity_id
_entity_poly.type
_entity_poly.pdbx_seq_one_letter_code
_entity_poly.pdbx_strand_id
1 'polypeptide(L)'
;MPYDFLLTNLDAGGSVPTFATAIRRLRARGHSVRVLIDDSARSEMEAAGAIFVPWTTAPNKRDHSLAQDPVKDWEPGEPGGDLLRVLDHITIGPAAAYAADTLAELRRKPADAVISLDLLFGPMLGARAASVPFVSLATQISMFVAIPGVPPVGPGLLPAKSDADKATAAEVAGWLAAQIDERLPALNAARTRFGLPALTEGLAHPREADLMLIATSSAFDFPADSLPERMAYVGPLLDPPTWAADWTSPWSSNDARPLILVAMSSTFQNQSATIQALLTAASDLDVRVLVTLGPGLDGASFDVPDNAVVVASAPHDQVMRQAVVVVTHCGHGTVMRALANGCPMLCLPMGRDQNDNAARVAARGAGIRLPRDADSADLRAALLTLLEDPSFARSAKALGEAVAHAEHPDALVESVERLVYHFRNGASAMST
;
A
#
# COMPACT_ATOMS: atom_id res chain seq x y z
N MET A 1 9.51 25.19 14.30
CA MET A 1 10.08 24.53 15.51
C MET A 1 10.07 23.04 15.28
N PRO A 2 11.05 22.26 15.73
CA PRO A 2 10.99 20.81 15.63
C PRO A 2 9.84 20.23 16.47
N TYR A 3 9.18 19.22 15.94
CA TYR A 3 8.14 18.45 16.62
C TYR A 3 8.64 17.03 16.92
N ASP A 4 7.95 16.32 17.82
CA ASP A 4 8.17 14.90 18.13
C ASP A 4 6.97 14.10 17.64
N PHE A 5 7.16 13.25 16.64
CA PHE A 5 6.12 12.40 16.07
C PHE A 5 6.26 10.96 16.52
N LEU A 6 5.14 10.34 16.88
CA LEU A 6 5.05 8.90 17.07
C LEU A 6 4.34 8.28 15.86
N LEU A 7 5.06 7.50 15.09
CA LEU A 7 4.48 6.72 13.99
C LEU A 7 4.07 5.34 14.49
N THR A 8 3.00 4.79 13.92
CA THR A 8 2.55 3.42 14.21
C THR A 8 2.23 2.69 12.91
N ASN A 9 2.88 1.54 12.71
CA ASN A 9 2.76 0.76 11.48
C ASN A 9 2.87 -0.74 11.79
N LEU A 10 2.64 -1.57 10.79
CA LEU A 10 2.93 -2.99 10.79
C LEU A 10 3.70 -3.39 9.52
N ASP A 11 4.40 -4.51 9.55
CA ASP A 11 5.06 -5.06 8.37
C ASP A 11 4.08 -5.84 7.50
N ALA A 12 3.36 -5.09 6.66
CA ALA A 12 2.51 -5.63 5.61
C ALA A 12 3.21 -5.63 4.22
N GLY A 13 4.53 -5.56 4.19
CA GLY A 13 5.33 -5.43 2.97
C GLY A 13 5.30 -4.00 2.41
N GLY A 14 4.28 -3.62 1.64
CA GLY A 14 4.21 -2.32 0.97
C GLY A 14 4.13 -1.09 1.90
N SER A 15 3.66 -1.23 3.14
CA SER A 15 3.56 -0.13 4.10
C SER A 15 4.93 0.32 4.64
N VAL A 16 5.88 -0.61 4.77
CA VAL A 16 7.22 -0.35 5.35
C VAL A 16 8.01 0.69 4.55
N PRO A 17 8.21 0.56 3.22
CA PRO A 17 8.91 1.58 2.42
C PRO A 17 8.23 2.95 2.44
N THR A 18 6.88 2.99 2.46
CA THR A 18 6.11 4.23 2.52
C THR A 18 6.36 4.97 3.83
N PHE A 19 6.32 4.24 4.97
CA PHE A 19 6.62 4.84 6.28
C PHE A 19 8.09 5.24 6.40
N ALA A 20 9.03 4.46 5.85
CA ALA A 20 10.45 4.84 5.80
C ALA A 20 10.65 6.17 5.05
N THR A 21 9.94 6.38 3.93
CA THR A 21 9.96 7.65 3.20
C THR A 21 9.35 8.79 4.02
N ALA A 22 8.21 8.57 4.68
CA ALA A 22 7.60 9.57 5.57
C ALA A 22 8.56 9.97 6.70
N ILE A 23 9.22 8.99 7.33
CA ILE A 23 10.23 9.23 8.36
C ILE A 23 11.37 10.09 7.84
N ARG A 24 11.97 9.75 6.68
CA ARG A 24 13.06 10.54 6.09
C ARG A 24 12.66 11.99 5.82
N ARG A 25 11.45 12.23 5.27
CA ARG A 25 10.93 13.58 5.02
C ARG A 25 10.73 14.37 6.31
N LEU A 26 10.12 13.77 7.35
CA LEU A 26 9.97 14.40 8.66
C LEU A 26 11.33 14.70 9.30
N ARG A 27 12.27 13.77 9.23
CA ARG A 27 13.65 13.95 9.74
C ARG A 27 14.41 15.06 8.99
N ALA A 28 14.25 15.15 7.67
CA ALA A 28 14.88 16.21 6.86
C ALA A 28 14.38 17.61 7.23
N ARG A 29 13.15 17.74 7.74
CA ARG A 29 12.58 18.99 8.29
C ARG A 29 13.03 19.25 9.75
N GLY A 30 13.84 18.37 10.32
CA GLY A 30 14.41 18.52 11.68
C GLY A 30 13.51 17.96 12.79
N HIS A 31 12.45 17.24 12.47
CA HIS A 31 11.57 16.62 13.47
C HIS A 31 12.19 15.38 14.11
N SER A 32 11.78 15.07 15.35
CA SER A 32 12.09 13.80 16.03
C SER A 32 11.02 12.77 15.67
N VAL A 33 11.42 11.55 15.32
CA VAL A 33 10.49 10.49 14.91
C VAL A 33 10.80 9.21 15.68
N ARG A 34 9.78 8.66 16.32
CA ARG A 34 9.77 7.30 16.88
C ARG A 34 8.76 6.47 16.10
N VAL A 35 8.96 5.17 16.01
CA VAL A 35 8.01 4.29 15.31
C VAL A 35 7.74 3.02 16.12
N LEU A 36 6.48 2.76 16.44
CA LEU A 36 5.97 1.48 16.91
C LEU A 36 5.68 0.61 15.69
N ILE A 37 6.42 -0.48 15.53
CA ILE A 37 6.30 -1.39 14.40
C ILE A 37 6.85 -2.77 14.75
N ASP A 38 6.61 -3.75 13.90
CA ASP A 38 7.13 -5.11 14.00
C ASP A 38 8.66 -5.17 14.02
N ASP A 39 9.21 -6.14 14.76
CA ASP A 39 10.66 -6.37 14.83
C ASP A 39 11.27 -6.66 13.44
N SER A 40 10.53 -7.29 12.52
CA SER A 40 10.97 -7.58 11.15
C SER A 40 11.33 -6.34 10.33
N ALA A 41 10.73 -5.17 10.63
CA ALA A 41 10.98 -3.91 9.94
C ALA A 41 11.98 -2.99 10.65
N ARG A 42 12.56 -3.40 11.80
CA ARG A 42 13.45 -2.59 12.64
C ARG A 42 14.56 -1.90 11.82
N SER A 43 15.32 -2.69 11.09
CA SER A 43 16.51 -2.20 10.37
C SER A 43 16.17 -1.11 9.35
N GLU A 44 15.03 -1.24 8.66
CA GLU A 44 14.60 -0.26 7.67
C GLU A 44 14.13 1.04 8.32
N MET A 45 13.44 0.97 9.45
CA MET A 45 13.01 2.16 10.20
C MET A 45 14.18 2.91 10.84
N GLU A 46 15.14 2.20 11.43
CA GLU A 46 16.37 2.79 11.97
C GLU A 46 17.23 3.43 10.86
N ALA A 47 17.35 2.77 9.70
CA ALA A 47 18.03 3.33 8.52
C ALA A 47 17.32 4.58 7.95
N ALA A 48 16.00 4.69 8.11
CA ALA A 48 15.25 5.89 7.78
C ALA A 48 15.43 7.04 8.80
N GLY A 49 16.07 6.78 9.95
CA GLY A 49 16.37 7.76 11.00
C GLY A 49 15.34 7.83 12.11
N ALA A 50 14.45 6.85 12.25
CA ALA A 50 13.54 6.75 13.38
C ALA A 50 14.19 6.06 14.59
N ILE A 51 13.67 6.36 15.78
CA ILE A 51 13.88 5.54 16.97
C ILE A 51 12.86 4.41 16.93
N PHE A 52 13.35 3.19 16.79
CA PHE A 52 12.51 2.00 16.78
C PHE A 52 11.96 1.68 18.18
N VAL A 53 10.69 1.34 18.25
CA VAL A 53 9.99 0.83 19.45
C VAL A 53 9.21 -0.41 19.03
N PRO A 54 9.43 -1.59 19.62
CA PRO A 54 8.67 -2.80 19.25
C PRO A 54 7.25 -2.74 19.80
N TRP A 55 6.33 -3.38 19.10
CA TRP A 55 5.06 -3.78 19.70
C TRP A 55 5.32 -4.76 20.84
N THR A 56 4.61 -4.61 21.97
CA THR A 56 4.81 -5.43 23.17
C THR A 56 3.58 -6.24 23.55
N THR A 57 2.41 -5.62 23.55
CA THR A 57 1.11 -6.24 23.81
C THR A 57 0.41 -6.61 22.51
N ALA A 58 0.55 -5.76 21.51
CA ALA A 58 0.02 -5.99 20.17
C ALA A 58 0.79 -7.09 19.43
N PRO A 59 0.19 -7.70 18.39
CA PRO A 59 0.91 -8.60 17.50
C PRO A 59 2.21 -7.95 17.00
N ASN A 60 3.28 -8.75 16.98
CA ASN A 60 4.62 -8.31 16.59
C ASN A 60 5.27 -9.40 15.73
N LYS A 61 5.37 -9.14 14.44
CA LYS A 61 6.03 -10.01 13.49
C LYS A 61 7.55 -9.93 13.67
N ARG A 62 8.18 -11.07 13.96
CA ARG A 62 9.60 -11.15 14.28
C ARG A 62 10.50 -11.28 13.06
N ASP A 63 9.98 -11.94 12.03
CA ASP A 63 10.68 -12.24 10.78
C ASP A 63 9.69 -12.35 9.62
N HIS A 64 10.20 -12.57 8.41
CA HIS A 64 9.38 -12.69 7.20
C HIS A 64 8.92 -14.12 6.89
N SER A 65 9.02 -15.04 7.85
CA SER A 65 8.54 -16.42 7.67
C SER A 65 7.02 -16.47 7.49
N LEU A 66 6.53 -17.43 6.74
CA LEU A 66 5.09 -17.65 6.51
C LEU A 66 4.31 -17.86 7.82
N ALA A 67 4.95 -18.46 8.82
CA ALA A 67 4.35 -18.68 10.14
C ALA A 67 4.02 -17.39 10.87
N GLN A 68 4.74 -16.30 10.58
CA GLN A 68 4.56 -14.99 11.21
C GLN A 68 3.53 -14.10 10.48
N ASP A 69 3.05 -14.49 9.31
CA ASP A 69 2.07 -13.68 8.57
C ASP A 69 0.68 -13.81 9.23
N PRO A 70 0.09 -12.71 9.74
CA PRO A 70 -1.20 -12.77 10.42
C PRO A 70 -2.39 -12.96 9.48
N VAL A 71 -2.25 -12.63 8.20
CA VAL A 71 -3.35 -12.65 7.24
C VAL A 71 -3.45 -13.98 6.53
N LYS A 72 -2.30 -14.58 6.17
CA LYS A 72 -2.23 -15.86 5.43
C LYS A 72 -3.18 -15.89 4.23
N ASP A 73 -3.13 -14.83 3.41
CA ASP A 73 -4.04 -14.64 2.27
C ASP A 73 -3.85 -15.65 1.13
N TRP A 74 -2.91 -16.57 1.26
CA TRP A 74 -2.74 -17.74 0.39
C TRP A 74 -3.59 -18.96 0.81
N GLU A 75 -4.14 -18.97 2.03
CA GLU A 75 -5.02 -20.05 2.47
C GLU A 75 -6.36 -19.96 1.75
N PRO A 76 -6.95 -21.12 1.37
CA PRO A 76 -8.27 -21.14 0.75
C PRO A 76 -9.32 -20.46 1.64
N GLY A 77 -10.24 -19.75 1.03
CA GLY A 77 -11.33 -19.05 1.74
C GLY A 77 -12.43 -18.61 0.79
N GLU A 78 -13.52 -18.14 1.36
CA GLU A 78 -14.59 -17.51 0.62
C GLU A 78 -14.14 -16.17 0.01
N PRO A 79 -14.79 -15.67 -1.04
CA PRO A 79 -14.51 -14.35 -1.59
C PRO A 79 -14.53 -13.26 -0.50
N GLY A 80 -13.46 -12.46 -0.41
CA GLY A 80 -13.30 -11.45 0.65
C GLY A 80 -12.76 -11.99 1.97
N GLY A 81 -12.47 -13.29 2.09
CA GLY A 81 -11.94 -13.90 3.31
C GLY A 81 -10.58 -13.34 3.75
N ASP A 82 -9.78 -12.85 2.82
CA ASP A 82 -8.53 -12.12 3.08
C ASP A 82 -8.81 -10.80 3.85
N LEU A 83 -9.82 -10.03 3.44
CA LEU A 83 -10.24 -8.83 4.15
C LEU A 83 -10.77 -9.16 5.56
N LEU A 84 -11.56 -10.25 5.70
CA LEU A 84 -12.05 -10.66 7.02
C LEU A 84 -10.89 -10.97 7.98
N ARG A 85 -9.85 -11.67 7.50
CA ARG A 85 -8.63 -11.92 8.28
C ARG A 85 -7.89 -10.63 8.65
N VAL A 86 -7.82 -9.66 7.73
CA VAL A 86 -7.26 -8.33 8.03
C VAL A 86 -8.06 -7.66 9.15
N LEU A 87 -9.38 -7.67 9.11
CA LEU A 87 -10.23 -7.09 10.16
C LEU A 87 -10.02 -7.78 11.51
N ASP A 88 -9.92 -9.12 11.52
CA ASP A 88 -9.82 -9.91 12.75
C ASP A 88 -8.43 -9.91 13.35
N HIS A 89 -7.37 -9.91 12.53
CA HIS A 89 -5.99 -10.09 13.02
C HIS A 89 -5.15 -8.81 13.00
N ILE A 90 -5.61 -7.76 12.32
CA ILE A 90 -4.87 -6.51 12.18
C ILE A 90 -5.69 -5.31 12.65
N THR A 91 -6.89 -5.11 12.09
CA THR A 91 -7.60 -3.84 12.20
C THR A 91 -8.36 -3.70 13.52
N ILE A 92 -9.29 -4.62 13.80
CA ILE A 92 -10.24 -4.53 14.92
C ILE A 92 -9.88 -5.51 16.04
N GLY A 93 -9.57 -6.76 15.73
CA GLY A 93 -9.29 -7.77 16.74
C GLY A 93 -8.22 -7.32 17.75
N PRO A 94 -7.03 -6.91 17.32
CA PRO A 94 -5.96 -6.45 18.22
C PRO A 94 -6.04 -4.96 18.59
N ALA A 95 -7.13 -4.22 18.28
CA ALA A 95 -7.22 -2.78 18.48
C ALA A 95 -6.90 -2.35 19.93
N ALA A 96 -7.40 -3.08 20.93
CA ALA A 96 -7.11 -2.78 22.34
C ALA A 96 -5.63 -2.94 22.70
N ALA A 97 -4.92 -3.87 22.05
CA ALA A 97 -3.51 -4.11 22.28
C ALA A 97 -2.64 -3.01 21.62
N TYR A 98 -2.93 -2.65 20.37
CA TYR A 98 -2.29 -1.49 19.71
C TYR A 98 -2.51 -0.19 20.47
N ALA A 99 -3.73 0.02 20.99
CA ALA A 99 -4.05 1.19 21.82
C ALA A 99 -3.22 1.22 23.11
N ALA A 100 -3.07 0.07 23.78
CA ALA A 100 -2.30 -0.04 25.01
C ALA A 100 -0.83 0.32 24.80
N ASP A 101 -0.19 -0.26 23.78
CA ASP A 101 1.22 0.01 23.46
C ASP A 101 1.43 1.47 23.03
N THR A 102 0.52 2.03 22.20
CA THR A 102 0.57 3.44 21.80
C THR A 102 0.46 4.37 23.00
N LEU A 103 -0.49 4.12 23.90
CA LEU A 103 -0.68 4.93 25.12
C LEU A 103 0.52 4.80 26.08
N ALA A 104 1.07 3.59 26.22
CA ALA A 104 2.26 3.35 27.05
C ALA A 104 3.46 4.16 26.54
N GLU A 105 3.69 4.17 25.21
CA GLU A 105 4.77 4.92 24.61
C GLU A 105 4.57 6.45 24.74
N LEU A 106 3.34 6.95 24.55
CA LEU A 106 3.00 8.36 24.73
C LEU A 106 3.17 8.81 26.18
N ARG A 107 2.90 7.94 27.16
CA ARG A 107 3.15 8.20 28.59
C ARG A 107 4.65 8.19 28.93
N ARG A 108 5.42 7.31 28.31
CA ARG A 108 6.88 7.25 28.46
C ARG A 108 7.55 8.51 27.92
N LYS A 109 7.14 8.94 26.75
CA LYS A 109 7.62 10.14 26.08
C LYS A 109 6.46 10.76 25.27
N PRO A 110 5.99 11.94 25.63
CA PRO A 110 4.96 12.63 24.86
C PRO A 110 5.35 12.84 23.38
N ALA A 111 4.35 12.95 22.52
CA ALA A 111 4.50 13.29 21.11
C ALA A 111 3.53 14.42 20.74
N ASP A 112 3.86 15.15 19.67
CA ASP A 112 3.03 16.24 19.17
C ASP A 112 1.88 15.75 18.30
N ALA A 113 2.07 14.63 17.63
CA ALA A 113 1.02 13.89 16.93
C ALA A 113 1.38 12.39 16.80
N VAL A 114 0.35 11.57 16.67
CA VAL A 114 0.47 10.18 16.23
C VAL A 114 0.12 10.10 14.76
N ILE A 115 0.98 9.46 13.95
CA ILE A 115 0.74 9.17 12.52
C ILE A 115 0.67 7.66 12.37
N SER A 116 -0.49 7.13 12.02
CA SER A 116 -0.76 5.69 12.00
C SER A 116 -1.11 5.18 10.61
N LEU A 117 -0.67 3.97 10.29
CA LEU A 117 -1.26 3.23 9.17
C LEU A 117 -2.78 3.15 9.34
N ASP A 118 -3.52 3.45 8.30
CA ASP A 118 -5.00 3.47 8.29
C ASP A 118 -5.66 2.13 8.62
N LEU A 119 -4.93 1.02 8.42
CA LEU A 119 -5.38 -0.32 8.81
C LEU A 119 -5.42 -0.53 10.34
N LEU A 120 -4.71 0.27 11.14
CA LEU A 120 -4.62 0.09 12.58
C LEU A 120 -5.62 1.00 13.31
N PHE A 121 -6.75 0.44 13.76
CA PHE A 121 -7.74 1.23 14.50
C PHE A 121 -7.34 1.53 15.94
N GLY A 122 -6.52 0.68 16.55
CA GLY A 122 -6.11 0.82 17.94
C GLY A 122 -5.30 2.07 18.28
N PRO A 123 -4.27 2.47 17.49
CA PRO A 123 -3.43 3.62 17.82
C PRO A 123 -4.21 4.92 18.03
N MET A 124 -5.33 5.12 17.32
CA MET A 124 -6.20 6.28 17.53
C MET A 124 -6.79 6.30 18.95
N LEU A 125 -7.18 5.13 19.48
CA LEU A 125 -7.68 5.03 20.86
C LEU A 125 -6.63 5.44 21.89
N GLY A 126 -5.38 4.99 21.69
CA GLY A 126 -4.24 5.38 22.53
C GLY A 126 -3.92 6.87 22.45
N ALA A 127 -3.94 7.45 21.25
CA ALA A 127 -3.74 8.88 21.03
C ALA A 127 -4.83 9.73 21.70
N ARG A 128 -6.10 9.36 21.53
CA ARG A 128 -7.24 10.03 22.18
C ARG A 128 -7.15 9.97 23.70
N ALA A 129 -6.80 8.80 24.26
CA ALA A 129 -6.62 8.64 25.70
C ALA A 129 -5.46 9.49 26.27
N ALA A 130 -4.50 9.86 25.43
CA ALA A 130 -3.37 10.76 25.76
C ALA A 130 -3.66 12.22 25.35
N SER A 131 -4.82 12.55 24.76
CA SER A 131 -5.13 13.88 24.22
C SER A 131 -4.11 14.39 23.18
N VAL A 132 -3.62 13.49 22.33
CA VAL A 132 -2.67 13.76 21.25
C VAL A 132 -3.41 13.73 19.91
N PRO A 133 -3.19 14.68 18.99
CA PRO A 133 -3.79 14.65 17.67
C PRO A 133 -3.36 13.41 16.86
N PHE A 134 -4.32 12.90 16.07
CA PHE A 134 -4.16 11.65 15.33
C PHE A 134 -4.28 11.86 13.83
N VAL A 135 -3.29 11.37 13.11
CA VAL A 135 -3.25 11.35 11.64
C VAL A 135 -3.36 9.91 11.15
N SER A 136 -4.34 9.64 10.31
CA SER A 136 -4.44 8.38 9.56
C SER A 136 -3.67 8.52 8.25
N LEU A 137 -2.74 7.61 7.98
CA LEU A 137 -1.95 7.57 6.74
C LEU A 137 -2.27 6.29 5.97
N ALA A 138 -3.06 6.41 4.90
CA ALA A 138 -3.25 5.34 3.94
C ALA A 138 -2.01 5.26 3.02
N THR A 139 -1.37 4.10 2.96
CA THR A 139 -0.17 3.88 2.12
C THR A 139 -0.51 3.53 0.66
N GLN A 140 -1.78 3.60 0.35
CA GLN A 140 -2.42 3.25 -0.91
C GLN A 140 -3.68 4.12 -1.09
N ILE A 141 -4.67 3.68 -1.88
CA ILE A 141 -5.99 4.32 -1.95
C ILE A 141 -6.74 4.20 -0.61
N SER A 142 -7.72 5.08 -0.37
CA SER A 142 -8.53 5.04 0.87
C SER A 142 -9.38 3.78 0.95
N MET A 143 -9.20 2.96 2.01
CA MET A 143 -9.94 1.70 2.17
C MET A 143 -11.22 1.85 3.00
N PHE A 144 -11.17 2.63 4.09
CA PHE A 144 -12.25 2.67 5.08
C PHE A 144 -13.06 3.96 5.07
N VAL A 145 -12.60 4.98 4.38
CA VAL A 145 -13.32 6.25 4.26
C VAL A 145 -13.70 6.43 2.81
N ALA A 146 -15.00 6.38 2.53
CA ALA A 146 -15.53 6.56 1.19
C ALA A 146 -15.27 7.98 0.67
N ILE A 147 -14.83 8.07 -0.57
CA ILE A 147 -14.65 9.34 -1.28
C ILE A 147 -15.77 9.45 -2.32
N PRO A 148 -16.63 10.49 -2.28
CA PRO A 148 -17.70 10.67 -3.27
C PRO A 148 -17.17 10.65 -4.71
N GLY A 149 -17.82 9.89 -5.58
CA GLY A 149 -17.41 9.70 -6.98
C GLY A 149 -16.38 8.58 -7.19
N VAL A 150 -15.65 8.17 -6.16
CA VAL A 150 -14.68 7.05 -6.23
C VAL A 150 -15.38 5.73 -5.89
N PRO A 151 -15.18 4.66 -6.68
CA PRO A 151 -15.76 3.35 -6.39
C PRO A 151 -15.29 2.79 -5.04
N PRO A 152 -16.10 2.00 -4.33
CA PRO A 152 -15.68 1.28 -3.15
C PRO A 152 -14.57 0.28 -3.50
N VAL A 153 -13.65 0.07 -2.55
CA VAL A 153 -12.50 -0.84 -2.69
C VAL A 153 -12.94 -2.31 -2.66
N GLY A 154 -12.12 -3.16 -3.29
CA GLY A 154 -12.22 -4.62 -3.24
C GLY A 154 -12.13 -5.28 -4.62
N PRO A 155 -13.22 -5.33 -5.43
CA PRO A 155 -13.20 -6.07 -6.71
C PRO A 155 -12.56 -5.30 -7.87
N GLY A 156 -12.14 -4.06 -7.67
CA GLY A 156 -11.61 -3.20 -8.74
C GLY A 156 -12.71 -2.67 -9.66
N LEU A 157 -13.72 -2.05 -9.08
CA LEU A 157 -14.80 -1.40 -9.82
C LEU A 157 -14.30 -0.14 -10.54
N LEU A 158 -14.97 0.18 -11.63
CA LEU A 158 -14.82 1.46 -12.32
C LEU A 158 -15.85 2.47 -11.79
N PRO A 159 -15.63 3.79 -11.98
CA PRO A 159 -16.65 4.79 -11.70
C PRO A 159 -17.97 4.47 -12.40
N ALA A 160 -19.06 4.53 -11.65
CA ALA A 160 -20.37 4.12 -12.10
C ALA A 160 -20.86 4.99 -13.27
N LYS A 161 -21.28 4.35 -14.36
CA LYS A 161 -21.83 5.01 -15.56
C LYS A 161 -23.33 4.73 -15.76
N SER A 162 -23.85 3.76 -15.01
CA SER A 162 -25.25 3.32 -15.09
C SER A 162 -25.82 3.11 -13.67
N ASP A 163 -27.13 2.98 -13.58
CA ASP A 163 -27.79 2.65 -12.30
C ASP A 163 -27.44 1.23 -11.84
N ALA A 164 -27.14 0.31 -12.77
CA ALA A 164 -26.63 -1.03 -12.43
C ALA A 164 -25.24 -0.94 -11.79
N ASP A 165 -24.33 -0.10 -12.31
CA ASP A 165 -22.99 0.10 -11.71
C ASP A 165 -23.12 0.71 -10.31
N LYS A 166 -24.03 1.67 -10.12
CA LYS A 166 -24.32 2.26 -8.79
C LYS A 166 -24.84 1.22 -7.81
N ALA A 167 -25.74 0.33 -8.26
CA ALA A 167 -26.26 -0.75 -7.43
C ALA A 167 -25.15 -1.71 -7.01
N THR A 168 -24.29 -2.13 -7.94
CA THR A 168 -23.10 -2.97 -7.64
C THR A 168 -22.14 -2.28 -6.66
N ALA A 169 -21.85 -0.99 -6.86
CA ALA A 169 -21.01 -0.23 -5.94
C ALA A 169 -21.63 -0.13 -4.55
N ALA A 170 -22.95 0.08 -4.45
CA ALA A 170 -23.67 0.12 -3.18
C ALA A 170 -23.65 -1.24 -2.46
N GLU A 171 -23.77 -2.35 -3.20
CA GLU A 171 -23.68 -3.71 -2.67
C GLU A 171 -22.29 -3.98 -2.07
N VAL A 172 -21.22 -3.65 -2.79
CA VAL A 172 -19.83 -3.81 -2.31
C VAL A 172 -19.59 -2.95 -1.06
N ALA A 173 -19.99 -1.69 -1.08
CA ALA A 173 -19.85 -0.80 0.07
C ALA A 173 -20.67 -1.29 1.27
N GLY A 174 -21.88 -1.76 1.05
CA GLY A 174 -22.76 -2.33 2.08
C GLY A 174 -22.19 -3.61 2.68
N TRP A 175 -21.60 -4.47 1.86
CA TRP A 175 -20.93 -5.67 2.34
C TRP A 175 -19.75 -5.33 3.27
N LEU A 176 -18.88 -4.40 2.87
CA LEU A 176 -17.76 -3.95 3.70
C LEU A 176 -18.24 -3.38 5.04
N ALA A 177 -19.25 -2.50 5.00
CA ALA A 177 -19.82 -1.93 6.21
C ALA A 177 -20.38 -3.01 7.15
N ALA A 178 -21.12 -3.98 6.63
CA ALA A 178 -21.66 -5.09 7.39
C ALA A 178 -20.55 -5.93 8.06
N GLN A 179 -19.45 -6.22 7.33
CA GLN A 179 -18.33 -6.97 7.89
C GLN A 179 -17.64 -6.25 9.05
N ILE A 180 -17.55 -4.93 8.98
CA ILE A 180 -16.98 -4.10 10.05
C ILE A 180 -17.97 -4.02 11.23
N ASP A 181 -19.26 -3.89 10.95
CA ASP A 181 -20.32 -3.80 11.98
C ASP A 181 -20.50 -5.13 12.74
N GLU A 182 -20.28 -6.28 12.13
CA GLU A 182 -20.20 -7.57 12.85
C GLU A 182 -19.12 -7.56 13.94
N ARG A 183 -18.06 -6.78 13.78
CA ARG A 183 -16.93 -6.62 14.71
C ARG A 183 -17.07 -5.39 15.62
N LEU A 184 -18.13 -4.62 15.47
CA LEU A 184 -18.39 -3.41 16.26
C LEU A 184 -18.43 -3.65 17.78
N PRO A 185 -18.96 -4.77 18.31
CA PRO A 185 -18.87 -5.06 19.73
C PRO A 185 -17.44 -5.10 20.27
N ALA A 186 -16.51 -5.72 19.54
CA ALA A 186 -15.10 -5.78 19.92
C ALA A 186 -14.43 -4.39 19.85
N LEU A 187 -14.70 -3.63 18.80
CA LEU A 187 -14.22 -2.26 18.67
C LEU A 187 -14.76 -1.37 19.80
N ASN A 188 -16.04 -1.46 20.13
CA ASN A 188 -16.66 -0.69 21.20
C ASN A 188 -16.13 -1.08 22.59
N ALA A 189 -15.83 -2.36 22.82
CA ALA A 189 -15.15 -2.79 24.03
C ALA A 189 -13.76 -2.15 24.17
N ALA A 190 -12.99 -2.10 23.08
CA ALA A 190 -11.71 -1.40 23.05
C ALA A 190 -11.89 0.11 23.30
N ARG A 191 -12.82 0.77 22.61
CA ARG A 191 -13.12 2.21 22.79
C ARG A 191 -13.45 2.54 24.24
N THR A 192 -14.36 1.78 24.85
CA THR A 192 -14.77 1.97 26.26
C THR A 192 -13.57 1.83 27.20
N ARG A 193 -12.71 0.84 26.98
CA ARG A 193 -11.49 0.64 27.79
C ARG A 193 -10.56 1.86 27.78
N PHE A 194 -10.54 2.62 26.69
CA PHE A 194 -9.71 3.83 26.54
C PHE A 194 -10.49 5.13 26.73
N GLY A 195 -11.72 5.06 27.29
CA GLY A 195 -12.51 6.22 27.68
C GLY A 195 -13.27 6.90 26.54
N LEU A 196 -13.42 6.24 25.37
CA LEU A 196 -14.16 6.77 24.25
C LEU A 196 -15.61 6.22 24.24
N PRO A 197 -16.58 7.00 23.74
CA PRO A 197 -17.96 6.54 23.60
C PRO A 197 -18.06 5.41 22.57
N ALA A 198 -19.03 4.53 22.76
CA ALA A 198 -19.37 3.51 21.78
C ALA A 198 -19.93 4.14 20.50
N LEU A 199 -19.68 3.47 19.36
CA LEU A 199 -20.20 3.84 18.05
C LEU A 199 -21.44 3.02 17.71
N THR A 200 -22.26 3.54 16.82
CA THR A 200 -23.43 2.85 16.23
C THR A 200 -23.11 2.18 14.90
N GLU A 201 -22.01 2.60 14.23
CA GLU A 201 -21.48 2.03 12.98
C GLU A 201 -19.96 1.99 13.03
N GLY A 202 -19.33 0.90 12.54
CA GLY A 202 -17.88 0.70 12.66
C GLY A 202 -17.08 1.65 11.78
N LEU A 203 -17.59 2.01 10.61
CA LEU A 203 -16.95 2.96 9.70
C LEU A 203 -16.96 4.42 10.21
N ALA A 204 -17.65 4.72 11.31
CA ALA A 204 -17.51 6.01 12.00
C ALA A 204 -16.10 6.15 12.62
N HIS A 205 -15.49 5.03 13.05
CA HIS A 205 -14.18 5.06 13.71
C HIS A 205 -13.07 5.74 12.88
N PRO A 206 -12.75 5.32 11.65
CA PRO A 206 -11.68 5.96 10.87
C PRO A 206 -11.97 7.43 10.54
N ARG A 207 -13.26 7.85 10.49
CA ARG A 207 -13.64 9.24 10.25
C ARG A 207 -13.37 10.19 11.43
N GLU A 208 -13.09 9.65 12.63
CA GLU A 208 -12.73 10.47 13.80
C GLU A 208 -11.26 10.95 13.77
N ALA A 209 -10.44 10.54 12.79
CA ALA A 209 -9.08 11.06 12.65
C ALA A 209 -9.09 12.59 12.47
N ASP A 210 -8.12 13.28 13.07
CA ASP A 210 -8.00 14.74 12.94
C ASP A 210 -7.51 15.13 11.55
N LEU A 211 -6.79 14.22 10.89
CA LEU A 211 -6.31 14.36 9.52
C LEU A 211 -6.20 12.97 8.89
N MET A 212 -6.63 12.83 7.64
CA MET A 212 -6.54 11.62 6.83
C MET A 212 -5.67 11.92 5.61
N LEU A 213 -4.50 11.29 5.52
CA LEU A 213 -3.57 11.44 4.41
C LEU A 213 -3.55 10.19 3.55
N ILE A 214 -3.60 10.39 2.24
CA ILE A 214 -3.58 9.31 1.26
C ILE A 214 -2.26 9.40 0.49
N ALA A 215 -1.36 8.43 0.71
CA ALA A 215 -0.05 8.35 0.06
C ALA A 215 -0.15 7.77 -1.36
N THR A 216 -1.11 8.24 -2.11
CA THR A 216 -1.22 8.07 -3.56
C THR A 216 -1.44 9.44 -4.20
N SER A 217 -1.51 9.47 -5.54
CA SER A 217 -1.77 10.70 -6.28
C SER A 217 -3.24 10.82 -6.67
N SER A 218 -3.78 12.04 -6.57
CA SER A 218 -5.10 12.39 -7.11
C SER A 218 -5.18 12.16 -8.62
N ALA A 219 -4.06 12.25 -9.34
CA ALA A 219 -3.98 11.93 -10.78
C ALA A 219 -4.09 10.42 -11.06
N PHE A 220 -3.67 9.58 -10.10
CA PHE A 220 -3.80 8.11 -10.21
C PHE A 220 -5.17 7.64 -9.75
N ASP A 221 -5.74 8.20 -8.69
CA ASP A 221 -7.05 7.81 -8.20
C ASP A 221 -8.17 8.17 -9.20
N PHE A 222 -9.33 7.55 -9.08
CA PHE A 222 -10.48 7.98 -9.86
C PHE A 222 -10.91 9.39 -9.43
N PRO A 223 -11.42 10.22 -10.37
CA PRO A 223 -11.88 11.55 -10.03
C PRO A 223 -12.93 11.53 -8.93
N ALA A 224 -12.66 12.28 -7.87
CA ALA A 224 -13.59 12.47 -6.77
C ALA A 224 -14.53 13.66 -7.05
N ASP A 225 -15.80 13.54 -6.66
CA ASP A 225 -16.73 14.69 -6.70
C ASP A 225 -16.32 15.76 -5.68
N SER A 226 -15.83 15.30 -4.51
CA SER A 226 -15.26 16.12 -3.44
C SER A 226 -14.43 15.24 -2.51
N LEU A 227 -13.43 15.81 -1.84
CA LEU A 227 -12.76 15.10 -0.75
C LEU A 227 -13.55 15.29 0.54
N PRO A 228 -13.64 14.23 1.40
CA PRO A 228 -14.11 14.36 2.76
C PRO A 228 -13.31 15.43 3.52
N GLU A 229 -13.97 16.10 4.48
CA GLU A 229 -13.29 17.01 5.38
C GLU A 229 -12.09 16.34 6.05
N ARG A 230 -10.99 17.06 6.21
CA ARG A 230 -9.73 16.55 6.82
C ARG A 230 -9.05 15.43 6.03
N MET A 231 -9.36 15.26 4.75
CA MET A 231 -8.68 14.30 3.87
C MET A 231 -7.87 15.04 2.81
N ALA A 232 -6.65 14.54 2.54
CA ALA A 232 -5.79 15.09 1.51
C ALA A 232 -4.92 14.00 0.86
N TYR A 233 -4.70 14.12 -0.45
CA TYR A 233 -3.65 13.38 -1.14
C TYR A 233 -2.29 14.01 -0.82
N VAL A 234 -1.27 13.17 -0.62
CA VAL A 234 0.11 13.63 -0.34
C VAL A 234 1.12 13.10 -1.35
N GLY A 235 0.61 12.51 -2.43
CA GLY A 235 1.42 11.87 -3.44
C GLY A 235 2.01 10.53 -2.98
N PRO A 236 2.52 9.72 -3.91
CA PRO A 236 3.18 8.48 -3.57
C PRO A 236 4.49 8.77 -2.82
N LEU A 237 4.68 8.08 -1.69
CA LEU A 237 5.89 8.18 -0.89
C LEU A 237 6.90 7.14 -1.37
N LEU A 238 7.69 7.51 -2.36
CA LEU A 238 8.62 6.63 -3.07
C LEU A 238 10.04 7.17 -2.97
N ASP A 239 10.84 6.60 -2.09
CA ASP A 239 12.29 6.78 -2.13
C ASP A 239 12.98 5.52 -2.65
N PRO A 240 14.18 5.61 -3.24
CA PRO A 240 15.00 4.45 -3.50
C PRO A 240 15.27 3.67 -2.22
N PRO A 241 15.20 2.32 -2.24
CA PRO A 241 15.52 1.53 -1.07
C PRO A 241 17.00 1.70 -0.69
N THR A 242 17.28 1.89 0.60
CA THR A 242 18.64 2.14 1.10
C THR A 242 19.57 0.93 1.02
N TRP A 243 18.99 -0.28 0.89
CA TRP A 243 19.72 -1.55 0.78
C TRP A 243 20.07 -1.92 -0.67
N ALA A 244 19.57 -1.17 -1.66
CA ALA A 244 19.76 -1.53 -3.05
C ALA A 244 21.20 -1.27 -3.48
N ALA A 245 21.94 -2.34 -3.77
CA ALA A 245 23.20 -2.27 -4.49
C ALA A 245 22.98 -1.80 -5.93
N ASP A 246 24.06 -1.39 -6.58
CA ASP A 246 24.01 -1.07 -8.01
C ASP A 246 23.56 -2.29 -8.82
N TRP A 247 22.63 -2.07 -9.76
CA TRP A 247 22.12 -3.10 -10.63
C TRP A 247 23.14 -3.44 -11.73
N THR A 248 23.51 -4.71 -11.81
CA THR A 248 24.26 -5.24 -12.94
C THR A 248 23.37 -6.20 -13.71
N SER A 249 23.13 -5.88 -14.99
CA SER A 249 22.32 -6.74 -15.87
C SER A 249 22.96 -8.12 -16.02
N PRO A 250 22.19 -9.22 -15.90
CA PRO A 250 22.72 -10.57 -16.15
C PRO A 250 22.98 -10.86 -17.64
N TRP A 251 22.51 -9.98 -18.53
CA TRP A 251 22.73 -10.11 -19.98
C TRP A 251 23.86 -9.22 -20.45
N SER A 252 24.46 -9.61 -21.60
CA SER A 252 25.45 -8.80 -22.29
C SER A 252 24.90 -7.41 -22.62
N SER A 253 25.75 -6.39 -22.55
CA SER A 253 25.41 -5.03 -23.00
C SER A 253 25.01 -4.93 -24.47
N ASN A 254 25.39 -5.93 -25.29
CA ASN A 254 25.03 -6.02 -26.70
C ASN A 254 23.67 -6.71 -26.94
N ASP A 255 23.04 -7.24 -25.91
CA ASP A 255 21.72 -7.85 -26.03
C ASP A 255 20.62 -6.75 -26.05
N ALA A 256 20.17 -6.43 -27.27
CA ALA A 256 19.20 -5.36 -27.51
C ALA A 256 17.72 -5.81 -27.37
N ARG A 257 17.48 -7.09 -27.02
CA ARG A 257 16.09 -7.58 -26.84
C ARG A 257 15.37 -6.78 -25.74
N PRO A 258 14.07 -6.51 -25.89
CA PRO A 258 13.26 -5.84 -24.86
C PRO A 258 13.34 -6.57 -23.52
N LEU A 259 13.38 -5.82 -22.40
CA LEU A 259 13.38 -6.38 -21.04
C LEU A 259 11.97 -6.32 -20.44
N ILE A 260 11.46 -7.47 -20.03
CA ILE A 260 10.26 -7.61 -19.21
C ILE A 260 10.69 -7.85 -17.76
N LEU A 261 10.22 -7.01 -16.83
CA LEU A 261 10.40 -7.23 -15.39
C LEU A 261 9.16 -7.90 -14.82
N VAL A 262 9.33 -9.06 -14.20
CA VAL A 262 8.29 -9.72 -13.40
C VAL A 262 8.54 -9.42 -11.93
N ALA A 263 7.73 -8.51 -11.36
CA ALA A 263 7.82 -8.00 -10.00
C ALA A 263 6.51 -8.30 -9.25
N MET A 264 6.40 -9.52 -8.72
CA MET A 264 5.24 -9.95 -7.95
C MET A 264 5.36 -9.51 -6.48
N SER A 265 4.46 -9.98 -5.62
CA SER A 265 4.41 -9.59 -4.21
C SER A 265 5.69 -9.96 -3.46
N SER A 266 6.16 -9.05 -2.59
CA SER A 266 7.23 -9.33 -1.63
C SER A 266 6.78 -10.23 -0.48
N THR A 267 5.47 -10.32 -0.23
CA THR A 267 4.84 -11.29 0.68
C THR A 267 4.36 -12.50 -0.11
N PHE A 268 4.29 -13.66 0.52
CA PHE A 268 3.76 -14.85 -0.13
C PHE A 268 2.25 -14.71 -0.33
N GLN A 269 1.78 -14.89 -1.56
CA GLN A 269 0.37 -14.88 -1.96
C GLN A 269 0.04 -16.04 -2.91
N ASN A 270 0.80 -17.14 -2.79
CA ASN A 270 0.69 -18.33 -3.66
C ASN A 270 0.89 -18.00 -5.17
N GLN A 271 1.85 -17.11 -5.46
CA GLN A 271 2.12 -16.60 -6.82
C GLN A 271 3.02 -17.51 -7.68
N SER A 272 3.50 -18.65 -7.15
CA SER A 272 4.45 -19.52 -7.87
C SER A 272 3.89 -20.05 -9.20
N ALA A 273 2.64 -20.51 -9.20
CA ALA A 273 2.00 -21.01 -10.43
C ALA A 273 1.86 -19.91 -11.51
N THR A 274 1.52 -18.70 -11.10
CA THR A 274 1.40 -17.54 -11.99
C THR A 274 2.78 -17.17 -12.59
N ILE A 275 3.85 -17.20 -11.78
CA ILE A 275 5.22 -16.95 -12.26
C ILE A 275 5.64 -18.04 -13.27
N GLN A 276 5.34 -19.31 -13.00
CA GLN A 276 5.67 -20.39 -13.94
C GLN A 276 4.87 -20.24 -15.25
N ALA A 277 3.61 -19.89 -15.20
CA ALA A 277 2.81 -19.63 -16.39
C ALA A 277 3.35 -18.45 -17.22
N LEU A 278 3.83 -17.39 -16.56
CA LEU A 278 4.50 -16.26 -17.21
C LEU A 278 5.81 -16.65 -17.88
N LEU A 279 6.65 -17.43 -17.22
CA LEU A 279 7.89 -17.96 -17.80
C LEU A 279 7.60 -18.79 -19.05
N THR A 280 6.58 -19.66 -18.99
CA THR A 280 6.12 -20.46 -20.13
C THR A 280 5.58 -19.57 -21.26
N ALA A 281 4.76 -18.56 -20.94
CA ALA A 281 4.18 -17.64 -21.91
C ALA A 281 5.21 -16.81 -22.67
N ALA A 282 6.35 -16.52 -22.04
CA ALA A 282 7.42 -15.69 -22.59
C ALA A 282 8.57 -16.49 -23.23
N SER A 283 8.57 -17.83 -23.12
CA SER A 283 9.74 -18.69 -23.43
C SER A 283 10.22 -18.60 -24.88
N ASP A 284 9.33 -18.38 -25.84
CA ASP A 284 9.63 -18.28 -27.27
C ASP A 284 9.47 -16.84 -27.82
N LEU A 285 9.33 -15.85 -26.95
CA LEU A 285 9.37 -14.45 -27.34
C LEU A 285 10.82 -13.95 -27.46
N ASP A 286 11.06 -13.06 -28.40
CA ASP A 286 12.37 -12.40 -28.55
C ASP A 286 12.54 -11.27 -27.52
N VAL A 287 12.57 -11.64 -26.25
CA VAL A 287 12.67 -10.75 -25.07
C VAL A 287 13.65 -11.28 -24.05
N ARG A 288 14.04 -10.44 -23.11
CA ARG A 288 14.70 -10.83 -21.86
C ARG A 288 13.67 -10.75 -20.71
N VAL A 289 13.61 -11.75 -19.86
CA VAL A 289 12.69 -11.77 -18.72
C VAL A 289 13.48 -11.82 -17.41
N LEU A 290 13.33 -10.79 -16.59
CA LEU A 290 13.86 -10.79 -15.22
C LEU A 290 12.73 -11.04 -14.22
N VAL A 291 12.84 -12.11 -13.45
CA VAL A 291 11.90 -12.40 -12.36
C VAL A 291 12.57 -12.10 -11.02
N THR A 292 11.93 -11.29 -10.20
CA THR A 292 12.35 -11.05 -8.81
C THR A 292 11.38 -11.75 -7.85
N LEU A 293 11.90 -12.62 -6.99
CA LEU A 293 11.06 -13.47 -6.11
C LEU A 293 10.61 -12.72 -4.84
N GLY A 294 11.53 -11.93 -4.26
CA GLY A 294 11.35 -11.38 -2.92
C GLY A 294 11.40 -12.46 -1.82
N PRO A 295 11.37 -12.07 -0.55
CA PRO A 295 11.52 -13.00 0.58
C PRO A 295 10.39 -14.02 0.70
N GLY A 296 9.20 -13.72 0.18
CA GLY A 296 8.04 -14.65 0.22
C GLY A 296 8.20 -15.91 -0.63
N LEU A 297 9.15 -15.95 -1.56
CA LEU A 297 9.43 -17.09 -2.45
C LEU A 297 10.87 -17.59 -2.32
N ASP A 298 11.53 -17.31 -1.22
CA ASP A 298 12.89 -17.82 -0.99
C ASP A 298 12.95 -19.34 -1.10
N GLY A 299 13.90 -19.85 -1.90
CA GLY A 299 14.04 -21.27 -2.19
C GLY A 299 13.03 -21.86 -3.19
N ALA A 300 12.13 -21.09 -3.79
CA ALA A 300 11.24 -21.55 -4.85
C ALA A 300 12.02 -21.93 -6.11
N SER A 301 11.60 -23.00 -6.77
CA SER A 301 12.23 -23.52 -8.01
C SER A 301 11.26 -23.39 -9.18
N PHE A 302 11.78 -23.01 -10.36
CA PHE A 302 11.00 -22.79 -11.58
C PHE A 302 11.70 -23.44 -12.78
N ASP A 303 10.92 -23.84 -13.77
CA ASP A 303 11.43 -24.17 -15.10
C ASP A 303 11.71 -22.86 -15.84
N VAL A 304 12.99 -22.47 -15.88
CA VAL A 304 13.43 -21.17 -16.39
C VAL A 304 13.90 -21.31 -17.84
N PRO A 305 13.25 -20.66 -18.82
CA PRO A 305 13.69 -20.69 -20.22
C PRO A 305 14.97 -19.87 -20.45
N ASP A 306 15.68 -20.11 -21.57
CA ASP A 306 16.97 -19.51 -21.90
C ASP A 306 16.94 -17.96 -21.98
N ASN A 307 15.77 -17.37 -22.24
CA ASN A 307 15.60 -15.92 -22.32
C ASN A 307 15.24 -15.28 -20.97
N ALA A 308 15.17 -16.06 -19.88
CA ALA A 308 14.78 -15.59 -18.56
C ALA A 308 15.88 -15.78 -17.51
N VAL A 309 15.88 -14.92 -16.50
CA VAL A 309 16.72 -15.01 -15.30
C VAL A 309 15.84 -14.77 -14.08
N VAL A 310 15.97 -15.65 -13.08
CA VAL A 310 15.27 -15.55 -11.78
C VAL A 310 16.28 -15.16 -10.71
N VAL A 311 16.00 -14.09 -9.97
CA VAL A 311 16.85 -13.59 -8.88
C VAL A 311 16.05 -13.42 -7.61
N ALA A 312 16.70 -13.51 -6.46
CA ALA A 312 16.05 -13.28 -5.17
C ALA A 312 15.49 -11.84 -5.06
N SER A 313 16.28 -10.85 -5.49
CA SER A 313 15.87 -9.44 -5.48
C SER A 313 16.67 -8.63 -6.51
N ALA A 314 16.11 -7.48 -6.89
CA ALA A 314 16.80 -6.47 -7.70
C ALA A 314 16.27 -5.07 -7.34
N PRO A 315 17.05 -4.00 -7.52
CA PRO A 315 16.58 -2.63 -7.31
C PRO A 315 15.63 -2.22 -8.45
N HIS A 316 14.32 -2.37 -8.22
CA HIS A 316 13.29 -2.19 -9.24
C HIS A 316 13.38 -0.84 -9.96
N ASP A 317 13.74 0.25 -9.25
CA ASP A 317 13.91 1.57 -9.89
C ASP A 317 15.00 1.57 -10.97
N GLN A 318 16.08 0.82 -10.77
CA GLN A 318 17.17 0.72 -11.76
C GLN A 318 16.78 -0.23 -12.91
N VAL A 319 16.11 -1.34 -12.60
CA VAL A 319 15.65 -2.30 -13.61
C VAL A 319 14.56 -1.69 -14.50
N MET A 320 13.58 -0.99 -13.90
CA MET A 320 12.45 -0.37 -14.62
C MET A 320 12.90 0.70 -15.62
N ARG A 321 14.06 1.35 -15.42
CA ARG A 321 14.63 2.28 -16.42
C ARG A 321 15.00 1.59 -17.74
N GLN A 322 15.16 0.27 -17.72
CA GLN A 322 15.52 -0.56 -18.90
C GLN A 322 14.34 -1.45 -19.34
N ALA A 323 13.34 -1.63 -18.48
CA ALA A 323 12.20 -2.47 -18.77
C ALA A 323 11.22 -1.76 -19.72
N VAL A 324 10.67 -2.52 -20.67
CA VAL A 324 9.62 -2.04 -21.59
C VAL A 324 8.22 -2.45 -21.12
N VAL A 325 8.12 -3.49 -20.28
CA VAL A 325 6.89 -3.98 -19.64
C VAL A 325 7.21 -4.41 -18.22
N VAL A 326 6.31 -4.12 -17.30
CA VAL A 326 6.34 -4.64 -15.93
C VAL A 326 5.15 -5.55 -15.71
N VAL A 327 5.39 -6.82 -15.37
CA VAL A 327 4.35 -7.75 -14.91
C VAL A 327 4.29 -7.68 -13.40
N THR A 328 3.11 -7.44 -12.83
CA THR A 328 2.96 -7.19 -11.40
C THR A 328 1.62 -7.67 -10.85
N HIS A 329 1.62 -8.02 -9.56
CA HIS A 329 0.39 -8.23 -8.78
C HIS A 329 -0.39 -6.92 -8.54
N CYS A 330 0.12 -5.77 -8.97
CA CYS A 330 -0.46 -4.44 -8.75
C CYS A 330 -0.46 -3.93 -7.30
N GLY A 331 0.50 -4.34 -6.46
CA GLY A 331 0.76 -3.64 -5.21
C GLY A 331 1.11 -2.16 -5.49
N HIS A 332 0.53 -1.24 -4.71
CA HIS A 332 0.58 0.20 -4.96
C HIS A 332 2.01 0.72 -5.22
N GLY A 333 2.98 0.33 -4.39
CA GLY A 333 4.38 0.77 -4.55
C GLY A 333 5.01 0.36 -5.88
N THR A 334 4.71 -0.84 -6.39
CA THR A 334 5.22 -1.31 -7.70
C THR A 334 4.56 -0.57 -8.85
N VAL A 335 3.24 -0.34 -8.75
CA VAL A 335 2.49 0.45 -9.76
C VAL A 335 3.05 1.87 -9.86
N MET A 336 3.25 2.55 -8.74
CA MET A 336 3.78 3.92 -8.72
C MET A 336 5.21 3.99 -9.30
N ARG A 337 6.07 3.00 -9.00
CA ARG A 337 7.42 2.91 -9.57
C ARG A 337 7.40 2.64 -11.08
N ALA A 338 6.52 1.75 -11.55
CA ALA A 338 6.35 1.49 -12.97
C ALA A 338 5.90 2.76 -13.73
N LEU A 339 4.92 3.50 -13.19
CA LEU A 339 4.47 4.77 -13.74
C LEU A 339 5.57 5.83 -13.75
N ALA A 340 6.33 5.96 -12.65
CA ALA A 340 7.45 6.90 -12.55
C ALA A 340 8.55 6.64 -13.62
N ASN A 341 8.65 5.38 -14.11
CA ASN A 341 9.56 5.00 -15.19
C ASN A 341 8.86 4.88 -16.57
N GLY A 342 7.57 5.23 -16.67
CA GLY A 342 6.80 5.17 -17.91
C GLY A 342 6.55 3.75 -18.43
N CYS A 343 6.66 2.72 -17.57
CA CYS A 343 6.49 1.33 -17.96
C CYS A 343 5.01 0.93 -17.98
N PRO A 344 4.48 0.44 -19.10
CA PRO A 344 3.17 -0.20 -19.14
C PRO A 344 3.18 -1.50 -18.34
N MET A 345 2.01 -1.90 -17.84
CA MET A 345 1.91 -3.02 -16.91
C MET A 345 1.00 -4.15 -17.39
N LEU A 346 1.42 -5.40 -17.17
CA LEU A 346 0.52 -6.55 -17.12
C LEU A 346 0.15 -6.79 -15.64
N CYS A 347 -1.11 -6.58 -15.33
CA CYS A 347 -1.67 -6.57 -13.99
C CYS A 347 -2.33 -7.92 -13.66
N LEU A 348 -1.81 -8.65 -12.67
CA LEU A 348 -2.27 -9.96 -12.21
C LEU A 348 -2.59 -9.89 -10.71
N PRO A 349 -3.69 -9.25 -10.30
CA PRO A 349 -3.99 -9.03 -8.89
C PRO A 349 -4.24 -10.34 -8.15
N MET A 350 -3.68 -10.46 -6.93
CA MET A 350 -3.76 -11.62 -6.06
C MET A 350 -4.75 -11.44 -4.90
N GLY A 351 -5.13 -10.20 -4.57
CA GLY A 351 -6.01 -9.81 -3.45
C GLY A 351 -5.72 -8.39 -2.95
N ARG A 352 -6.16 -8.05 -1.75
CA ARG A 352 -5.92 -6.76 -1.09
C ARG A 352 -6.41 -5.57 -1.95
N ASP A 353 -5.63 -4.49 -2.04
CA ASP A 353 -5.87 -3.30 -2.88
C ASP A 353 -5.53 -3.48 -4.37
N GLN A 354 -5.01 -4.65 -4.72
CA GLN A 354 -4.39 -4.88 -6.03
C GLN A 354 -5.41 -4.84 -7.18
N ASN A 355 -6.62 -5.34 -6.94
CA ASN A 355 -7.72 -5.26 -7.92
C ASN A 355 -8.07 -3.81 -8.27
N ASP A 356 -8.09 -2.95 -7.26
CA ASP A 356 -8.45 -1.54 -7.39
C ASP A 356 -7.34 -0.75 -8.08
N ASN A 357 -6.08 -1.06 -7.78
CA ASN A 357 -4.93 -0.50 -8.48
C ASN A 357 -4.90 -0.94 -9.96
N ALA A 358 -5.16 -2.24 -10.23
CA ALA A 358 -5.21 -2.77 -11.59
C ALA A 358 -6.34 -2.13 -12.42
N ALA A 359 -7.50 -1.87 -11.80
CA ALA A 359 -8.60 -1.16 -12.46
C ALA A 359 -8.21 0.27 -12.85
N ARG A 360 -7.47 0.98 -11.99
CA ARG A 360 -6.96 2.33 -12.26
C ARG A 360 -5.94 2.35 -13.39
N VAL A 361 -5.02 1.39 -13.41
CA VAL A 361 -4.02 1.22 -14.48
C VAL A 361 -4.71 0.95 -15.83
N ALA A 362 -5.62 -0.03 -15.85
CA ALA A 362 -6.31 -0.43 -17.08
C ALA A 362 -7.24 0.69 -17.61
N ALA A 363 -8.00 1.36 -16.73
CA ALA A 363 -8.90 2.44 -17.12
C ALA A 363 -8.19 3.64 -17.76
N ARG A 364 -6.89 3.81 -17.49
CA ARG A 364 -6.05 4.87 -18.07
C ARG A 364 -5.21 4.41 -19.24
N GLY A 365 -5.40 3.17 -19.70
CA GLY A 365 -4.64 2.59 -20.81
C GLY A 365 -3.14 2.42 -20.49
N ALA A 366 -2.77 2.40 -19.22
CA ALA A 366 -1.38 2.21 -18.80
C ALA A 366 -1.01 0.73 -18.61
N GLY A 367 -1.93 -0.20 -18.92
CA GLY A 367 -1.70 -1.63 -18.82
C GLY A 367 -2.93 -2.47 -19.09
N ILE A 368 -2.74 -3.77 -19.01
CA ILE A 368 -3.76 -4.80 -19.21
C ILE A 368 -3.97 -5.53 -17.89
N ARG A 369 -5.22 -5.77 -17.49
CA ARG A 369 -5.58 -6.56 -16.31
C ARG A 369 -6.07 -7.93 -16.77
N LEU A 370 -5.48 -8.98 -16.21
CA LEU A 370 -5.93 -10.37 -16.34
C LEU A 370 -6.16 -10.98 -14.95
N PRO A 371 -6.94 -12.05 -14.82
CA PRO A 371 -7.07 -12.79 -13.59
C PRO A 371 -5.73 -13.48 -13.24
N ARG A 372 -5.51 -13.75 -11.94
CA ARG A 372 -4.27 -14.37 -11.44
C ARG A 372 -3.99 -15.77 -11.99
N ASP A 373 -5.03 -16.46 -12.40
CA ASP A 373 -5.05 -17.82 -12.95
C ASP A 373 -5.19 -17.83 -14.48
N ALA A 374 -4.93 -16.69 -15.15
CA ALA A 374 -4.85 -16.61 -16.61
C ALA A 374 -3.87 -17.66 -17.16
N ASP A 375 -4.27 -18.34 -18.22
CA ASP A 375 -3.40 -19.35 -18.84
C ASP A 375 -2.25 -18.73 -19.63
N SER A 376 -1.28 -19.56 -20.02
CA SER A 376 -0.09 -19.12 -20.75
C SER A 376 -0.41 -18.49 -22.11
N ALA A 377 -1.52 -18.84 -22.74
CA ALA A 377 -1.93 -18.28 -24.04
C ALA A 377 -2.44 -16.84 -23.85
N ASP A 378 -3.30 -16.60 -22.87
CA ASP A 378 -3.80 -15.26 -22.52
C ASP A 378 -2.67 -14.35 -22.05
N LEU A 379 -1.77 -14.87 -21.18
CA LEU A 379 -0.59 -14.13 -20.73
C LEU A 379 0.32 -13.74 -21.91
N ARG A 380 0.57 -14.67 -22.84
CA ARG A 380 1.35 -14.40 -24.05
C ARG A 380 0.70 -13.33 -24.92
N ALA A 381 -0.59 -13.44 -25.17
CA ALA A 381 -1.34 -12.46 -25.98
C ALA A 381 -1.25 -11.05 -25.38
N ALA A 382 -1.41 -10.94 -24.05
CA ALA A 382 -1.30 -9.67 -23.35
C ALA A 382 0.13 -9.11 -23.40
N LEU A 383 1.17 -9.95 -23.23
CA LEU A 383 2.56 -9.52 -23.37
C LEU A 383 2.85 -9.00 -24.77
N LEU A 384 2.44 -9.71 -25.82
CA LEU A 384 2.60 -9.26 -27.22
C LEU A 384 1.89 -7.93 -27.45
N THR A 385 0.66 -7.77 -26.98
CA THR A 385 -0.10 -6.51 -27.10
C THR A 385 0.67 -5.34 -26.43
N LEU A 386 1.21 -5.54 -25.22
CA LEU A 386 1.97 -4.50 -24.52
C LEU A 386 3.30 -4.16 -25.20
N LEU A 387 3.94 -5.14 -25.87
CA LEU A 387 5.20 -4.94 -26.59
C LEU A 387 4.98 -4.24 -27.95
N GLU A 388 3.87 -4.55 -28.64
CA GLU A 388 3.62 -4.10 -30.02
C GLU A 388 2.82 -2.79 -30.08
N ASP A 389 1.93 -2.53 -29.11
CA ASP A 389 1.13 -1.29 -29.07
C ASP A 389 1.78 -0.20 -28.19
N PRO A 390 2.42 0.81 -28.82
CA PRO A 390 3.09 1.88 -28.07
C PRO A 390 2.12 2.82 -27.34
N SER A 391 0.80 2.66 -27.50
CA SER A 391 -0.19 3.48 -26.79
C SER A 391 -0.12 3.25 -25.28
N PHE A 392 0.13 2.01 -24.83
CA PHE A 392 0.28 1.67 -23.42
C PHE A 392 1.47 2.39 -22.76
N ALA A 393 2.62 2.39 -23.42
CA ALA A 393 3.81 3.08 -22.92
C ALA A 393 3.61 4.61 -22.89
N ARG A 394 2.95 5.19 -23.92
CA ARG A 394 2.58 6.61 -23.91
C ARG A 394 1.65 6.96 -22.75
N SER A 395 0.63 6.13 -22.52
CA SER A 395 -0.33 6.32 -21.44
C SER A 395 0.32 6.17 -20.06
N ALA A 396 1.18 5.14 -19.87
CA ALA A 396 1.92 4.94 -18.63
C ALA A 396 2.84 6.14 -18.32
N LYS A 397 3.56 6.64 -19.34
CA LYS A 397 4.40 7.82 -19.20
C LYS A 397 3.61 9.07 -18.85
N ALA A 398 2.53 9.35 -19.59
CA ALA A 398 1.69 10.51 -19.33
C ALA A 398 1.05 10.48 -17.92
N LEU A 399 0.59 9.31 -17.50
CA LEU A 399 0.07 9.12 -16.15
C LEU A 399 1.17 9.30 -15.09
N GLY A 400 2.37 8.76 -15.31
CA GLY A 400 3.51 8.94 -14.42
C GLY A 400 3.92 10.41 -14.26
N GLU A 401 3.93 11.18 -15.35
CA GLU A 401 4.17 12.61 -15.32
C GLU A 401 3.06 13.36 -14.55
N ALA A 402 1.80 13.00 -14.74
CA ALA A 402 0.69 13.58 -13.99
C ALA A 402 0.81 13.28 -12.49
N VAL A 403 1.13 12.04 -12.12
CA VAL A 403 1.35 11.60 -10.73
C VAL A 403 2.49 12.39 -10.08
N ALA A 404 3.58 12.62 -10.80
CA ALA A 404 4.75 13.34 -10.27
C ALA A 404 4.49 14.82 -9.96
N HIS A 405 3.46 15.43 -10.58
CA HIS A 405 3.18 16.85 -10.46
C HIS A 405 1.86 17.18 -9.75
N ALA A 406 1.04 16.18 -9.40
CA ALA A 406 -0.28 16.42 -8.82
C ALA A 406 -0.21 16.98 -7.40
N GLU A 407 0.72 16.47 -6.59
CA GLU A 407 0.88 16.85 -5.18
C GLU A 407 2.26 17.49 -4.94
N HIS A 408 2.30 18.42 -3.97
CA HIS A 408 3.57 19.02 -3.55
C HIS A 408 4.45 17.96 -2.85
N PRO A 409 5.76 17.89 -3.11
CA PRO A 409 6.65 16.89 -2.49
C PRO A 409 6.63 16.89 -0.96
N ASP A 410 6.41 18.05 -0.33
CA ASP A 410 6.34 18.20 1.13
C ASP A 410 4.91 18.12 1.69
N ALA A 411 3.89 17.80 0.89
CA ALA A 411 2.48 17.83 1.28
C ALA A 411 2.19 17.06 2.59
N LEU A 412 2.83 15.91 2.79
CA LEU A 412 2.70 15.14 4.03
C LEU A 412 3.21 15.97 5.21
N VAL A 413 4.43 16.48 5.13
CA VAL A 413 5.10 17.18 6.25
C VAL A 413 4.35 18.47 6.57
N GLU A 414 4.00 19.27 5.57
CA GLU A 414 3.25 20.51 5.73
C GLU A 414 1.88 20.30 6.36
N SER A 415 1.20 19.19 5.98
CA SER A 415 -0.11 18.87 6.52
C SER A 415 -0.05 18.52 8.01
N VAL A 416 0.93 17.69 8.42
CA VAL A 416 1.08 17.32 9.83
C VAL A 416 1.62 18.49 10.68
N GLU A 417 2.53 19.31 10.15
CA GLU A 417 3.01 20.54 10.82
C GLU A 417 1.84 21.50 11.07
N ARG A 418 0.97 21.69 10.09
CA ARG A 418 -0.22 22.55 10.19
C ARG A 418 -1.19 22.03 11.25
N LEU A 419 -1.46 20.72 11.26
CA LEU A 419 -2.31 20.11 12.27
C LEU A 419 -1.78 20.38 13.68
N VAL A 420 -0.49 20.10 13.94
CA VAL A 420 0.15 20.32 15.24
C VAL A 420 0.13 21.79 15.64
N TYR A 421 0.40 22.68 14.70
CA TYR A 421 0.36 24.13 14.95
C TYR A 421 -1.04 24.57 15.42
N HIS A 422 -2.10 24.15 14.73
CA HIS A 422 -3.49 24.50 15.09
C HIS A 422 -3.89 23.88 16.43
N PHE A 423 -3.52 22.63 16.67
CA PHE A 423 -3.83 21.96 17.92
C PHE A 423 -3.18 22.63 19.13
N ARG A 424 -1.92 23.04 19.04
CA ARG A 424 -1.20 23.76 20.10
C ARG A 424 -1.72 25.18 20.36
N ASN A 425 -2.27 25.82 19.35
CA ASN A 425 -2.75 27.21 19.47
C ASN A 425 -4.25 27.31 19.73
N GLY A 426 -4.94 26.21 20.03
CA GLY A 426 -6.37 26.19 20.38
C GLY A 426 -7.31 26.59 19.22
N ALA A 427 -6.80 26.68 18.00
CA ALA A 427 -7.63 26.89 16.81
C ALA A 427 -8.28 25.55 16.45
N SER A 428 -9.63 25.51 16.39
CA SER A 428 -10.38 24.37 15.86
C SER A 428 -9.78 23.98 14.51
N ALA A 429 -9.34 22.74 14.36
CA ALA A 429 -8.72 22.27 13.14
C ALA A 429 -9.69 22.46 11.98
N MET A 430 -9.27 23.27 11.00
CA MET A 430 -9.72 23.32 9.63
C MET A 430 -11.15 23.77 9.31
N SER A 431 -11.30 25.04 9.12
CA SER A 431 -12.18 25.58 8.09
C SER A 431 -11.29 26.19 6.97
N THR A 432 -11.00 25.39 5.95
CA THR A 432 -10.74 25.85 4.54
C THR A 432 -10.78 24.65 3.63
#